data_91c46a2294a877dbf8f14acfa4db54c8
#
_entry.id   91c46a2294a877dbf8f14acfa4db54c8
#
_cell.length_a   1.000
_cell.length_b   1.000
_cell.length_c   1.000
_cell.angle_alpha   90.00
_cell.angle_beta   90.00
_cell.angle_gamma   90.00
#
_symmetry.space_group_name_H-M   'P 1'
#
loop_
_entity.id
_entity.type
_entity.pdbx_description
1 polymer ?
#
loop_
_entity_poly.entity_id
_entity_poly.type
_entity_poly.pdbx_seq_one_letter_code
_entity_poly.pdbx_strand_id
1 'polypeptide(L)'
;MIRCLAHLFIFLYNRSMNNLIIITGDLAAGKSTLAHSLSEELKIPCLIKDTLKEIACDAIGYETREENRALSIAAVNSMIYVFNQTAEVGGDLILEANFRKEEISAIKDIADQYNYHAVLIKLTGDINLLYQRFLDRLSNRHIAHRSLNLDFSIERFASYIQDIRNEDIIYPSHMIDMSELDEDEVTEKALSFIYDELGSIR
;
A
#
# COMPACT_ATOMS: atom_id res chain seq x y z
N MET A 1 -19.43 -39.68 -8.38
CA MET A 1 -20.15 -38.47 -7.96
C MET A 1 -19.86 -38.09 -6.49
N ILE A 2 -19.91 -38.99 -5.50
CA ILE A 2 -19.68 -38.72 -4.07
C ILE A 2 -18.22 -38.31 -3.77
N ARG A 3 -17.21 -38.88 -4.46
CA ARG A 3 -15.81 -38.48 -4.29
C ARG A 3 -15.51 -37.05 -4.76
N CYS A 4 -16.22 -36.54 -5.77
CA CYS A 4 -16.05 -35.20 -6.29
C CYS A 4 -16.60 -34.14 -5.29
N LEU A 5 -17.74 -34.45 -4.66
CA LEU A 5 -18.34 -33.62 -3.63
C LEU A 5 -17.50 -33.56 -2.34
N ALA A 6 -16.89 -34.69 -1.92
CA ALA A 6 -16.00 -34.71 -0.76
C ALA A 6 -14.72 -33.90 -1.01
N HIS A 7 -14.12 -33.95 -2.22
CA HIS A 7 -12.98 -33.11 -2.57
C HIS A 7 -13.36 -31.63 -2.65
N LEU A 8 -14.53 -31.30 -3.18
CA LEU A 8 -15.06 -29.95 -3.20
C LEU A 8 -15.32 -29.41 -1.78
N PHE A 9 -15.86 -30.26 -0.90
CA PHE A 9 -16.11 -29.91 0.51
C PHE A 9 -14.80 -29.72 1.31
N ILE A 10 -13.79 -30.59 1.10
CA ILE A 10 -12.46 -30.45 1.71
C ILE A 10 -11.74 -29.21 1.16
N PHE A 11 -11.88 -28.91 -0.12
CA PHE A 11 -11.32 -27.71 -0.76
C PHE A 11 -11.99 -26.43 -0.24
N LEU A 12 -13.29 -26.44 0.02
CA LEU A 12 -14.04 -25.31 0.59
C LEU A 12 -13.82 -25.15 2.11
N TYR A 13 -13.59 -26.27 2.81
CA TYR A 13 -13.40 -26.24 4.28
C TYR A 13 -11.96 -25.89 4.71
N ASN A 14 -10.98 -26.11 3.85
CA ASN A 14 -9.56 -25.78 4.09
C ASN A 14 -9.12 -24.45 3.47
N ARG A 15 -10.03 -23.60 3.00
CA ARG A 15 -9.65 -22.22 2.64
C ARG A 15 -9.43 -21.44 3.93
N SER A 16 -8.17 -21.39 4.40
CA SER A 16 -7.74 -20.30 5.28
C SER A 16 -8.18 -18.98 4.62
N MET A 17 -8.71 -18.04 5.38
CA MET A 17 -9.04 -16.72 4.86
C MET A 17 -7.79 -16.16 4.16
N ASN A 18 -7.97 -15.57 2.97
CA ASN A 18 -6.88 -14.89 2.28
C ASN A 18 -6.58 -13.56 2.99
N ASN A 19 -5.36 -13.11 2.89
CA ASN A 19 -4.87 -11.96 3.62
C ASN A 19 -4.63 -10.78 2.67
N LEU A 20 -5.00 -9.61 3.13
CA LEU A 20 -4.70 -8.34 2.49
C LEU A 20 -3.89 -7.48 3.44
N ILE A 21 -2.68 -7.09 3.04
CA ILE A 21 -1.87 -6.14 3.78
C ILE A 21 -1.91 -4.80 3.05
N ILE A 22 -2.35 -3.75 3.73
CA ILE A 22 -2.42 -2.40 3.18
C ILE A 22 -1.39 -1.54 3.88
N ILE A 23 -0.51 -0.91 3.11
CA ILE A 23 0.53 -0.02 3.63
C ILE A 23 0.23 1.40 3.14
N THR A 24 0.08 2.32 4.08
CA THR A 24 -0.18 3.74 3.80
C THR A 24 0.61 4.63 4.78
N GLY A 25 0.43 5.93 4.73
CA GLY A 25 1.04 6.88 5.67
C GLY A 25 1.86 7.97 5.01
N ASP A 26 2.71 8.61 5.78
CA ASP A 26 3.39 9.86 5.43
C ASP A 26 4.27 9.75 4.19
N LEU A 27 4.42 10.86 3.46
CA LEU A 27 5.38 10.97 2.37
C LEU A 27 6.80 10.81 2.92
N ALA A 28 7.65 10.07 2.20
CA ALA A 28 9.03 9.74 2.56
C ALA A 28 9.20 8.86 3.83
N ALA A 29 8.12 8.27 4.38
CA ALA A 29 8.18 7.39 5.55
C ALA A 29 8.70 5.96 5.27
N GLY A 30 9.12 5.61 4.05
CA GLY A 30 9.68 4.29 3.74
C GLY A 30 8.65 3.21 3.39
N LYS A 31 7.42 3.60 3.04
CA LYS A 31 6.34 2.64 2.71
C LYS A 31 6.71 1.60 1.65
N SER A 32 7.32 2.04 0.56
CA SER A 32 7.68 1.13 -0.53
C SER A 32 8.83 0.19 -0.12
N THR A 33 9.76 0.65 0.73
CA THR A 33 10.79 -0.20 1.33
C THR A 33 10.14 -1.29 2.18
N LEU A 34 9.23 -0.90 3.09
CA LEU A 34 8.49 -1.85 3.91
C LEU A 34 7.68 -2.85 3.06
N ALA A 35 7.02 -2.38 1.98
CA ALA A 35 6.24 -3.24 1.09
C ALA A 35 7.13 -4.32 0.44
N HIS A 36 8.33 -3.96 0.00
CA HIS A 36 9.29 -4.91 -0.55
C HIS A 36 9.80 -5.89 0.52
N SER A 37 10.21 -5.41 1.70
CA SER A 37 10.68 -6.27 2.79
C SER A 37 9.61 -7.28 3.22
N LEU A 38 8.36 -6.84 3.40
CA LEU A 38 7.25 -7.72 3.72
C LEU A 38 6.93 -8.71 2.59
N SER A 39 7.02 -8.27 1.33
CA SER A 39 6.83 -9.16 0.17
C SER A 39 7.87 -10.26 0.13
N GLU A 40 9.13 -9.93 0.44
CA GLU A 40 10.23 -10.91 0.49
C GLU A 40 10.10 -11.88 1.65
N GLU A 41 9.76 -11.40 2.86
CA GLU A 41 9.59 -12.23 4.05
C GLU A 41 8.37 -13.16 3.95
N LEU A 42 7.23 -12.61 3.58
CA LEU A 42 5.96 -13.33 3.57
C LEU A 42 5.74 -14.13 2.27
N LYS A 43 6.56 -13.90 1.22
CA LYS A 43 6.38 -14.48 -0.12
C LYS A 43 5.03 -14.14 -0.76
N ILE A 44 4.55 -12.92 -0.47
CA ILE A 44 3.30 -12.37 -1.00
C ILE A 44 3.64 -11.29 -2.03
N PRO A 45 3.02 -11.28 -3.23
CA PRO A 45 3.24 -10.22 -4.19
C PRO A 45 2.80 -8.86 -3.63
N CYS A 46 3.54 -7.79 -3.97
CA CYS A 46 3.17 -6.44 -3.62
C CYS A 46 2.90 -5.58 -4.86
N LEU A 47 1.89 -4.71 -4.77
CA LEU A 47 1.60 -3.69 -5.75
C LEU A 47 1.87 -2.32 -5.12
N ILE A 48 2.80 -1.59 -5.72
CA ILE A 48 3.21 -0.26 -5.30
C ILE A 48 2.68 0.75 -6.31
N LYS A 49 1.83 1.66 -5.86
CA LYS A 49 1.17 2.66 -6.71
C LYS A 49 2.16 3.49 -7.51
N ASP A 50 3.23 3.96 -6.85
CA ASP A 50 4.20 4.83 -7.50
C ASP A 50 4.96 4.09 -8.61
N THR A 51 5.28 2.81 -8.43
CA THR A 51 5.88 1.95 -9.47
C THR A 51 4.93 1.78 -10.66
N LEU A 52 3.66 1.51 -10.44
CA LEU A 52 2.67 1.39 -11.53
C LEU A 52 2.51 2.70 -12.29
N LYS A 53 2.53 3.84 -11.58
CA LYS A 53 2.50 5.16 -12.19
C LYS A 53 3.73 5.43 -13.05
N GLU A 54 4.93 5.04 -12.57
CA GLU A 54 6.18 5.17 -13.31
C GLU A 54 6.17 4.37 -14.60
N ILE A 55 5.74 3.10 -14.54
CA ILE A 55 5.57 2.23 -15.72
C ILE A 55 4.62 2.87 -16.75
N ALA A 56 3.49 3.39 -16.29
CA ALA A 56 2.55 4.08 -17.19
C ALA A 56 3.13 5.37 -17.76
N CYS A 57 3.86 6.15 -16.95
CA CYS A 57 4.53 7.36 -17.37
C CYS A 57 5.61 7.09 -18.45
N ASP A 58 6.39 6.03 -18.29
CA ASP A 58 7.41 5.62 -19.26
C ASP A 58 6.80 5.22 -20.60
N ALA A 59 5.62 4.60 -20.56
CA ALA A 59 4.95 4.12 -21.76
C ALA A 59 4.27 5.23 -22.57
N ILE A 60 3.63 6.21 -21.92
CA ILE A 60 2.78 7.21 -22.59
C ILE A 60 3.19 8.66 -22.31
N GLY A 61 4.04 8.92 -21.32
CA GLY A 61 4.44 10.28 -20.92
C GLY A 61 3.31 11.11 -20.30
N TYR A 62 3.58 12.38 -20.08
CA TYR A 62 2.59 13.43 -19.76
C TYR A 62 3.18 14.80 -20.07
N GLU A 63 2.33 15.77 -20.39
CA GLU A 63 2.72 17.15 -20.66
C GLU A 63 2.09 18.13 -19.65
N THR A 64 0.93 17.76 -19.09
CA THR A 64 0.17 18.58 -18.17
C THR A 64 0.07 17.97 -16.75
N ARG A 65 -0.27 18.80 -15.79
CA ARG A 65 -0.53 18.35 -14.42
C ARG A 65 -1.76 17.43 -14.34
N GLU A 66 -2.76 17.69 -15.15
CA GLU A 66 -3.97 16.89 -15.28
C GLU A 66 -3.65 15.49 -15.79
N GLU A 67 -2.83 15.38 -16.81
CA GLU A 67 -2.36 14.09 -17.34
C GLU A 67 -1.54 13.32 -16.30
N ASN A 68 -0.62 14.01 -15.59
CA ASN A 68 0.12 13.38 -14.50
C ASN A 68 -0.79 12.87 -13.39
N ARG A 69 -1.88 13.61 -13.07
CA ARG A 69 -2.90 13.16 -12.13
C ARG A 69 -3.67 11.95 -12.67
N ALA A 70 -4.00 11.94 -13.97
CA ALA A 70 -4.66 10.80 -14.61
C ALA A 70 -3.82 9.51 -14.51
N LEU A 71 -2.48 9.59 -14.66
CA LEU A 71 -1.57 8.46 -14.42
C LEU A 71 -1.68 7.92 -12.98
N SER A 72 -1.79 8.82 -11.99
CA SER A 72 -1.96 8.40 -10.60
C SER A 72 -3.28 7.67 -10.36
N ILE A 73 -4.36 8.15 -10.98
CA ILE A 73 -5.69 7.53 -10.89
C ILE A 73 -5.66 6.16 -11.60
N ALA A 74 -5.06 6.09 -12.79
CA ALA A 74 -4.92 4.83 -13.52
C ALA A 74 -4.14 3.78 -12.72
N ALA A 75 -3.05 4.19 -12.03
CA ALA A 75 -2.27 3.30 -11.19
C ALA A 75 -3.10 2.71 -10.04
N VAL A 76 -3.85 3.54 -9.30
CA VAL A 76 -4.71 3.06 -8.20
C VAL A 76 -5.83 2.17 -8.72
N ASN A 77 -6.50 2.57 -9.80
CA ASN A 77 -7.57 1.74 -10.39
C ASN A 77 -7.03 0.37 -10.87
N SER A 78 -5.81 0.34 -11.40
CA SER A 78 -5.16 -0.92 -11.78
C SER A 78 -4.87 -1.79 -10.54
N MET A 79 -4.42 -1.20 -9.43
CA MET A 79 -4.22 -1.93 -8.17
C MET A 79 -5.53 -2.54 -7.66
N ILE A 80 -6.61 -1.76 -7.63
CA ILE A 80 -7.93 -2.22 -7.18
C ILE A 80 -8.44 -3.33 -8.10
N TYR A 81 -8.27 -3.19 -9.43
CA TYR A 81 -8.65 -4.22 -10.38
C TYR A 81 -7.86 -5.52 -10.15
N VAL A 82 -6.53 -5.45 -10.00
CA VAL A 82 -5.71 -6.63 -9.74
C VAL A 82 -6.07 -7.27 -8.41
N PHE A 83 -6.34 -6.47 -7.37
CA PHE A 83 -6.82 -7.01 -6.10
C PHE A 83 -8.16 -7.75 -6.27
N ASN A 84 -9.12 -7.18 -6.99
CA ASN A 84 -10.40 -7.87 -7.25
C ASN A 84 -10.20 -9.21 -7.96
N GLN A 85 -9.32 -9.26 -8.98
CA GLN A 85 -8.99 -10.51 -9.69
C GLN A 85 -8.28 -11.52 -8.80
N THR A 86 -7.38 -11.06 -7.93
CA THR A 86 -6.69 -11.90 -6.95
C THR A 86 -7.69 -12.44 -5.92
N ALA A 87 -8.63 -11.61 -5.49
CA ALA A 87 -9.65 -11.98 -4.52
C ALA A 87 -10.63 -13.04 -5.08
N GLU A 88 -10.98 -12.95 -6.35
CA GLU A 88 -11.86 -13.90 -7.03
C GLU A 88 -11.26 -15.32 -7.06
N VAL A 89 -9.97 -15.45 -7.27
CA VAL A 89 -9.29 -16.76 -7.33
C VAL A 89 -8.71 -17.21 -5.98
N GLY A 90 -8.57 -16.30 -5.04
CA GLY A 90 -8.00 -16.50 -3.72
C GLY A 90 -6.47 -16.46 -3.73
N GLY A 91 -5.91 -15.45 -3.10
CA GLY A 91 -4.46 -15.25 -2.95
C GLY A 91 -4.19 -14.07 -2.04
N ASP A 92 -3.07 -14.10 -1.34
CA ASP A 92 -2.65 -12.98 -0.49
C ASP A 92 -2.04 -11.86 -1.34
N LEU A 93 -2.19 -10.61 -0.90
CA LEU A 93 -1.69 -9.46 -1.62
C LEU A 93 -1.28 -8.33 -0.66
N ILE A 94 -0.22 -7.60 -1.04
CA ILE A 94 0.21 -6.36 -0.39
C ILE A 94 -0.10 -5.19 -1.32
N LEU A 95 -0.79 -4.16 -0.81
CA LEU A 95 -1.08 -2.92 -1.53
C LEU A 95 -0.40 -1.74 -0.84
N GLU A 96 0.38 -0.95 -1.57
CA GLU A 96 1.06 0.22 -1.04
C GLU A 96 0.67 1.48 -1.81
N ALA A 97 0.09 2.47 -1.10
CA ALA A 97 -0.15 3.82 -1.61
C ALA A 97 -0.51 4.80 -0.49
N ASN A 98 -0.52 6.10 -0.81
CA ASN A 98 -1.28 7.09 -0.05
C ASN A 98 -2.74 7.04 -0.52
N PHE A 99 -3.48 6.07 -0.01
CA PHE A 99 -4.87 5.86 -0.39
C PHE A 99 -5.78 6.98 0.11
N ARG A 100 -6.75 7.35 -0.71
CA ARG A 100 -7.87 8.20 -0.35
C ARG A 100 -8.99 7.37 0.27
N LYS A 101 -9.89 8.03 0.98
CA LYS A 101 -11.04 7.39 1.64
C LYS A 101 -11.87 6.54 0.66
N GLU A 102 -12.15 7.06 -0.52
CA GLU A 102 -12.92 6.36 -1.55
C GLU A 102 -12.19 5.12 -2.09
N GLU A 103 -10.86 5.21 -2.21
CA GLU A 103 -10.02 4.10 -2.67
C GLU A 103 -9.97 2.98 -1.62
N ILE A 104 -9.83 3.33 -0.35
CA ILE A 104 -9.90 2.38 0.77
C ILE A 104 -11.31 1.77 0.87
N SER A 105 -12.37 2.55 0.65
CA SER A 105 -13.73 2.01 0.63
C SER A 105 -13.90 0.95 -0.44
N ALA A 106 -13.44 1.21 -1.67
CA ALA A 106 -13.51 0.24 -2.75
C ALA A 106 -12.70 -1.03 -2.46
N ILE A 107 -11.51 -0.89 -1.85
CA ILE A 107 -10.69 -2.04 -1.41
C ILE A 107 -11.43 -2.83 -0.32
N LYS A 108 -12.06 -2.13 0.62
CA LYS A 108 -12.84 -2.77 1.70
C LYS A 108 -14.03 -3.56 1.16
N ASP A 109 -14.77 -2.99 0.23
CA ASP A 109 -15.93 -3.65 -0.37
C ASP A 109 -15.54 -4.98 -1.04
N ILE A 110 -14.39 -5.01 -1.74
CA ILE A 110 -13.83 -6.24 -2.32
C ILE A 110 -13.40 -7.22 -1.22
N ALA A 111 -12.69 -6.74 -0.20
CA ALA A 111 -12.23 -7.57 0.90
C ALA A 111 -13.40 -8.22 1.64
N ASP A 112 -14.46 -7.47 1.92
CA ASP A 112 -15.69 -7.97 2.56
C ASP A 112 -16.42 -8.99 1.65
N GLN A 113 -16.52 -8.69 0.34
CA GLN A 113 -17.19 -9.59 -0.63
C GLN A 113 -16.53 -10.97 -0.69
N TYR A 114 -15.19 -11.02 -0.61
CA TYR A 114 -14.43 -12.27 -0.74
C TYR A 114 -13.91 -12.80 0.59
N ASN A 115 -14.37 -12.22 1.71
CA ASN A 115 -14.01 -12.61 3.08
C ASN A 115 -12.49 -12.61 3.33
N TYR A 116 -11.82 -11.50 2.96
CA TYR A 116 -10.41 -11.28 3.25
C TYR A 116 -10.19 -10.83 4.70
N HIS A 117 -9.11 -11.29 5.28
CA HIS A 117 -8.56 -10.71 6.50
C HIS A 117 -7.63 -9.56 6.11
N ALA A 118 -7.99 -8.34 6.48
CA ALA A 118 -7.22 -7.17 6.07
C ALA A 118 -6.52 -6.51 7.27
N VAL A 119 -5.22 -6.26 7.13
CA VAL A 119 -4.41 -5.48 8.07
C VAL A 119 -3.94 -4.21 7.39
N LEU A 120 -4.15 -3.07 8.04
CA LEU A 120 -3.67 -1.79 7.56
C LEU A 120 -2.54 -1.27 8.46
N ILE A 121 -1.37 -1.03 7.86
CA ILE A 121 -0.20 -0.45 8.51
C ILE A 121 -0.02 0.99 8.01
N LYS A 122 0.03 1.93 8.95
CA LYS A 122 0.24 3.35 8.67
C LYS A 122 1.62 3.79 9.18
N LEU A 123 2.53 4.13 8.25
CA LEU A 123 3.83 4.69 8.61
C LEU A 123 3.74 6.20 8.85
N THR A 124 4.28 6.65 9.95
CA THR A 124 4.41 8.07 10.32
C THR A 124 5.85 8.39 10.71
N GLY A 125 6.16 9.68 10.88
CA GLY A 125 7.46 10.08 11.39
C GLY A 125 7.53 11.57 11.72
N ASP A 126 8.67 12.00 12.27
CA ASP A 126 8.97 13.42 12.48
C ASP A 126 8.98 14.18 11.14
N ILE A 127 8.30 15.31 11.10
CA ILE A 127 8.12 16.09 9.86
C ILE A 127 9.46 16.59 9.30
N ASN A 128 10.39 16.99 10.15
CA ASN A 128 11.70 17.49 9.69
C ASN A 128 12.53 16.34 9.10
N LEU A 129 12.52 15.18 9.75
CA LEU A 129 13.18 13.98 9.25
C LEU A 129 12.61 13.55 7.90
N LEU A 130 11.28 13.48 7.78
CA LEU A 130 10.59 13.13 6.54
C LEU A 130 10.88 14.14 5.43
N TYR A 131 10.94 15.44 5.77
CA TYR A 131 11.28 16.49 4.82
C TYR A 131 12.71 16.37 4.31
N GLN A 132 13.69 16.08 5.16
CA GLN A 132 15.07 15.84 4.75
C GLN A 132 15.14 14.61 3.81
N ARG A 133 14.53 13.48 4.17
CA ARG A 133 14.45 12.30 3.31
C ARG A 133 13.77 12.58 1.97
N PHE A 134 12.77 13.46 1.96
CA PHE A 134 12.12 13.90 0.74
C PHE A 134 13.08 14.69 -0.15
N LEU A 135 13.84 15.65 0.42
CA LEU A 135 14.82 16.47 -0.30
C LEU A 135 15.95 15.62 -0.89
N ASP A 136 16.49 14.68 -0.12
CA ASP A 136 17.58 13.80 -0.54
C ASP A 136 17.23 12.95 -1.77
N ARG A 137 15.94 12.63 -1.93
CA ARG A 137 15.43 11.85 -3.07
C ARG A 137 15.09 12.67 -4.31
N LEU A 138 15.01 14.01 -4.19
CA LEU A 138 14.52 14.86 -5.30
C LEU A 138 15.35 14.73 -6.58
N SER A 139 16.67 14.62 -6.48
CA SER A 139 17.58 14.55 -7.62
C SER A 139 17.41 13.26 -8.42
N ASN A 140 17.08 12.16 -7.74
CA ASN A 140 16.99 10.81 -8.32
C ASN A 140 15.54 10.36 -8.57
N ARG A 141 14.58 11.25 -8.27
CA ARG A 141 13.17 10.88 -8.37
C ARG A 141 12.71 10.80 -9.82
N HIS A 142 11.90 9.78 -10.11
CA HIS A 142 11.32 9.58 -11.44
C HIS A 142 10.52 10.80 -11.90
N ILE A 143 10.49 11.06 -13.22
CA ILE A 143 9.81 12.23 -13.81
C ILE A 143 8.32 12.29 -13.43
N ALA A 144 7.65 11.15 -13.32
CA ALA A 144 6.25 11.03 -12.89
C ALA A 144 5.97 11.72 -11.55
N HIS A 145 6.99 11.95 -10.72
CA HIS A 145 6.86 12.54 -9.39
C HIS A 145 7.48 13.94 -9.27
N ARG A 146 8.04 14.48 -10.36
CA ARG A 146 8.71 15.78 -10.35
C ARG A 146 7.75 16.97 -10.36
N SER A 147 6.51 16.78 -10.80
CA SER A 147 5.50 17.85 -10.90
C SER A 147 5.11 18.50 -9.57
N LEU A 148 5.49 17.90 -8.45
CA LEU A 148 5.26 18.43 -7.10
C LEU A 148 6.41 19.34 -6.61
N ASN A 149 7.46 19.58 -7.39
CA ASN A 149 8.79 19.79 -6.85
C ASN A 149 9.38 21.18 -6.93
N LEU A 150 8.75 22.16 -7.55
CA LEU A 150 9.49 23.42 -7.81
C LEU A 150 9.48 24.42 -6.65
N ASP A 151 8.62 24.19 -5.62
CA ASP A 151 8.55 25.08 -4.44
C ASP A 151 7.95 24.36 -3.22
N PHE A 152 8.51 23.20 -2.85
CA PHE A 152 8.01 22.47 -1.69
C PHE A 152 8.75 22.92 -0.43
N SER A 153 8.32 24.06 0.13
CA SER A 153 8.80 24.50 1.44
C SER A 153 8.36 23.50 2.54
N ILE A 154 9.05 23.54 3.68
CA ILE A 154 8.72 22.68 4.81
C ILE A 154 7.28 22.89 5.29
N GLU A 155 6.76 24.11 5.22
CA GLU A 155 5.39 24.43 5.61
C GLU A 155 4.37 23.73 4.70
N ARG A 156 4.61 23.74 3.39
CA ARG A 156 3.76 23.02 2.42
C ARG A 156 3.86 21.51 2.57
N PHE A 157 5.07 21.01 2.84
CA PHE A 157 5.28 19.59 3.13
C PHE A 157 4.54 19.19 4.40
N ALA A 158 4.66 19.97 5.48
CA ALA A 158 3.95 19.72 6.74
C ALA A 158 2.42 19.76 6.55
N SER A 159 1.89 20.72 5.79
CA SER A 159 0.47 20.77 5.47
C SER A 159 0.01 19.53 4.69
N TYR A 160 0.78 19.08 3.70
CA TYR A 160 0.47 17.89 2.93
C TYR A 160 0.49 16.62 3.80
N ILE A 161 1.47 16.48 4.71
CA ILE A 161 1.51 15.39 5.69
C ILE A 161 0.27 15.44 6.59
N GLN A 162 -0.13 16.64 7.05
CA GLN A 162 -1.32 16.77 7.89
C GLN A 162 -2.60 16.36 7.16
N ASP A 163 -2.72 16.69 5.88
CA ASP A 163 -3.86 16.24 5.05
C ASP A 163 -3.92 14.70 4.97
N ILE A 164 -2.77 14.04 4.77
CA ILE A 164 -2.68 12.57 4.78
C ILE A 164 -3.05 11.98 6.15
N ARG A 165 -2.59 12.60 7.24
CA ARG A 165 -2.85 12.13 8.61
C ARG A 165 -4.32 12.29 8.99
N ASN A 166 -4.98 13.32 8.46
CA ASN A 166 -6.40 13.60 8.67
C ASN A 166 -7.33 12.79 7.76
N GLU A 167 -6.79 12.06 6.78
CA GLU A 167 -7.62 11.19 5.92
C GLU A 167 -8.31 10.13 6.80
N ASP A 168 -9.63 10.10 6.72
CA ASP A 168 -10.48 9.19 7.51
C ASP A 168 -10.40 7.77 6.91
N ILE A 169 -9.64 6.90 7.56
CA ILE A 169 -9.42 5.52 7.14
C ILE A 169 -10.37 4.60 7.90
N ILE A 170 -11.21 3.86 7.17
CA ILE A 170 -12.27 2.99 7.71
C ILE A 170 -11.77 1.65 8.26
N TYR A 171 -10.49 1.30 8.10
CA TYR A 171 -9.89 0.13 8.73
C TYR A 171 -9.24 0.49 10.06
N PRO A 172 -9.28 -0.41 11.06
CA PRO A 172 -8.36 -0.34 12.18
C PRO A 172 -6.93 -0.32 11.65
N SER A 173 -6.11 0.65 12.08
CA SER A 173 -4.75 0.79 11.57
C SER A 173 -3.73 0.62 12.68
N HIS A 174 -2.69 -0.17 12.39
CA HIS A 174 -1.48 -0.23 13.19
C HIS A 174 -0.54 0.89 12.75
N MET A 175 -0.24 1.81 13.67
CA MET A 175 0.62 2.95 13.38
C MET A 175 2.05 2.67 13.82
N ILE A 176 3.02 2.87 12.93
CA ILE A 176 4.44 2.76 13.23
C ILE A 176 5.07 4.14 13.03
N ASP A 177 5.56 4.74 14.11
CA ASP A 177 6.43 5.90 14.03
C ASP A 177 7.86 5.43 13.73
N MET A 178 8.37 5.83 12.57
CA MET A 178 9.66 5.40 12.06
C MET A 178 10.81 6.38 12.39
N SER A 179 10.55 7.39 13.22
CA SER A 179 11.49 8.49 13.47
C SER A 179 12.81 8.03 14.07
N GLU A 180 12.76 7.04 14.96
CA GLU A 180 13.93 6.49 15.68
C GLU A 180 14.22 5.02 15.32
N LEU A 181 13.57 4.50 14.27
CA LEU A 181 13.70 3.10 13.86
C LEU A 181 14.51 3.00 12.56
N ASP A 182 15.30 1.94 12.44
CA ASP A 182 15.85 1.53 11.15
C ASP A 182 14.85 0.70 10.33
N GLU A 183 15.25 0.32 9.11
CA GLU A 183 14.37 -0.41 8.19
C GLU A 183 14.01 -1.81 8.70
N ASP A 184 14.96 -2.49 9.37
CA ASP A 184 14.75 -3.84 9.93
C ASP A 184 13.77 -3.77 11.11
N GLU A 185 13.95 -2.80 12.02
CA GLU A 185 13.06 -2.59 13.17
C GLU A 185 11.64 -2.23 12.75
N VAL A 186 11.46 -1.43 11.67
CA VAL A 186 10.15 -1.12 11.10
C VAL A 186 9.51 -2.39 10.53
N THR A 187 10.29 -3.23 9.85
CA THR A 187 9.82 -4.48 9.26
C THR A 187 9.43 -5.49 10.35
N GLU A 188 10.23 -5.65 11.40
CA GLU A 188 9.92 -6.52 12.55
C GLU A 188 8.62 -6.11 13.26
N LYS A 189 8.43 -4.80 13.50
CA LYS A 189 7.18 -4.29 14.09
C LYS A 189 5.97 -4.56 13.20
N ALA A 190 6.10 -4.35 11.90
CA ALA A 190 5.04 -4.61 10.94
C ALA A 190 4.68 -6.11 10.91
N LEU A 191 5.67 -7.00 10.90
CA LEU A 191 5.47 -8.45 10.97
C LEU A 191 4.77 -8.86 12.26
N SER A 192 5.14 -8.28 13.40
CA SER A 192 4.46 -8.54 14.67
C SER A 192 2.97 -8.23 14.59
N PHE A 193 2.58 -7.05 14.08
CA PHE A 193 1.18 -6.70 13.89
C PHE A 193 0.46 -7.64 12.92
N ILE A 194 1.12 -8.01 11.82
CA ILE A 194 0.55 -8.93 10.83
C ILE A 194 0.28 -10.30 11.46
N TYR A 195 1.23 -10.86 12.21
CA TYR A 195 1.06 -12.17 12.85
C TYR A 195 0.05 -12.16 13.99
N ASP A 196 -0.04 -11.05 14.73
CA ASP A 196 -1.04 -10.87 15.79
C ASP A 196 -2.47 -10.86 15.23
N GLU A 197 -2.67 -10.21 14.08
CA GLU A 197 -3.98 -10.07 13.45
C GLU A 197 -4.35 -11.27 12.55
N LEU A 198 -3.42 -11.71 11.71
CA LEU A 198 -3.69 -12.71 10.68
C LEU A 198 -3.31 -14.13 11.11
N GLY A 199 -2.55 -14.28 12.19
CA GLY A 199 -1.92 -15.54 12.54
C GLY A 199 -0.78 -15.91 11.58
N SER A 200 -0.38 -17.19 11.57
CA SER A 200 0.68 -17.64 10.65
C SER A 200 0.20 -17.57 9.21
N ILE A 201 0.78 -16.71 8.41
CA ILE A 201 0.62 -16.69 6.95
C ILE A 201 1.35 -17.93 6.38
N ARG A 202 0.68 -18.69 5.53
CA ARG A 202 1.17 -19.96 4.97
C ARG A 202 1.79 -19.76 3.60
#